data_96cbb9d312279c73533a37f2fc479643
#
_entry.id   96cbb9d312279c73533a37f2fc479643
#
_cell.length_a   1.000
_cell.length_b   1.000
_cell.length_c   1.000
_cell.angle_alpha   90.00
_cell.angle_beta   90.00
_cell.angle_gamma   90.00
#
_symmetry.space_group_name_H-M   'P 1'
#
loop_
_entity.id
_entity.type
_entity.pdbx_description
1 polymer ?
#
loop_
_entity_poly.entity_id
_entity_poly.type
_entity_poly.pdbx_seq_one_letter_code
_entity_poly.pdbx_strand_id
1 'polypeptide(L)'
;MKVTSFAAIEEEFDAFVGSIVYSTMVTVDSKGRPRTRVLIPVWEVVDGRPLGWLATYRTPVKAAHLRGNPHTNFSYWAPGNNSVAIDTVADWVDDGATKRKVWDLYRRTSPRGAGYDLGNFWRSPEDPELHVLRLDPWRIQVIRGRDLRSRIWTAEPAGDRLSVGS
;
A
#
# COMPACT_ATOMS: atom_id res chain seq x y z
N MET A 1 12.09 -14.31 -10.15
CA MET A 1 13.50 -13.83 -10.02
C MET A 1 13.54 -12.79 -8.90
N LYS A 2 14.46 -12.92 -7.95
CA LYS A 2 14.69 -11.87 -6.94
C LYS A 2 15.46 -10.70 -7.57
N VAL A 3 15.13 -9.48 -7.17
CA VAL A 3 15.82 -8.24 -7.54
C VAL A 3 16.43 -7.59 -6.31
N THR A 4 17.50 -6.82 -6.49
CA THR A 4 18.31 -6.25 -5.38
C THR A 4 17.82 -4.87 -4.94
N SER A 5 17.06 -4.15 -5.78
CA SER A 5 16.52 -2.84 -5.45
C SER A 5 15.07 -2.70 -5.92
N PHE A 6 14.30 -1.81 -5.29
CA PHE A 6 12.94 -1.49 -5.74
C PHE A 6 12.96 -0.85 -7.13
N ALA A 7 13.95 -0.01 -7.43
CA ALA A 7 14.11 0.62 -8.75
C ALA A 7 14.10 -0.39 -9.92
N ALA A 8 14.51 -1.64 -9.68
CA ALA A 8 14.48 -2.67 -10.72
C ALA A 8 13.06 -3.10 -11.13
N ILE A 9 12.04 -2.83 -10.32
CA ILE A 9 10.63 -3.16 -10.59
C ILE A 9 9.70 -1.95 -10.58
N GLU A 10 10.20 -0.76 -10.27
CA GLU A 10 9.43 0.46 -10.04
C GLU A 10 8.52 0.80 -11.24
N GLU A 11 9.07 0.80 -12.45
CA GLU A 11 8.31 1.12 -13.68
C GLU A 11 7.10 0.19 -13.88
N GLU A 12 7.28 -1.13 -13.73
CA GLU A 12 6.17 -2.09 -13.86
C GLU A 12 5.20 -2.00 -12.68
N PHE A 13 5.73 -1.78 -11.48
CA PHE A 13 4.92 -1.55 -10.28
C PHE A 13 3.98 -0.37 -10.49
N ASP A 14 4.51 0.79 -10.85
CA ASP A 14 3.73 2.02 -11.06
C ASP A 14 2.72 1.85 -12.20
N ALA A 15 3.14 1.25 -13.31
CA ALA A 15 2.25 1.00 -14.45
C ALA A 15 1.07 0.09 -14.07
N PHE A 16 1.31 -0.97 -13.28
CA PHE A 16 0.26 -1.92 -12.93
C PHE A 16 -0.65 -1.38 -11.83
N VAL A 17 -0.12 -0.82 -10.74
CA VAL A 17 -0.98 -0.25 -9.69
C VAL A 17 -1.77 0.95 -10.20
N GLY A 18 -1.17 1.79 -11.05
CA GLY A 18 -1.83 2.95 -11.64
C GLY A 18 -2.93 2.60 -12.65
N SER A 19 -2.78 1.51 -13.41
CA SER A 19 -3.79 1.07 -14.38
C SER A 19 -4.91 0.24 -13.75
N ILE A 20 -4.60 -0.58 -12.71
CA ILE A 20 -5.59 -1.45 -12.06
C ILE A 20 -6.41 -0.68 -11.02
N VAL A 21 -5.76 0.23 -10.28
CA VAL A 21 -6.36 1.15 -9.28
C VAL A 21 -6.90 0.42 -8.05
N TYR A 22 -7.84 -0.51 -8.23
CA TYR A 22 -8.49 -1.23 -7.14
C TYR A 22 -7.64 -2.39 -6.66
N SER A 23 -7.42 -2.47 -5.36
CA SER A 23 -6.70 -3.58 -4.74
C SER A 23 -7.56 -4.33 -3.73
N THR A 24 -7.26 -5.60 -3.55
CA THR A 24 -7.79 -6.40 -2.46
C THR A 24 -6.83 -6.33 -1.28
N MET A 25 -7.27 -5.68 -0.19
CA MET A 25 -6.54 -5.67 1.09
C MET A 25 -6.91 -6.90 1.91
N VAL A 26 -5.92 -7.58 2.45
CA VAL A 26 -6.07 -8.70 3.40
C VAL A 26 -5.63 -8.26 4.78
N THR A 27 -6.43 -8.56 5.80
CA THR A 27 -6.07 -8.48 7.22
C THR A 27 -6.41 -9.81 7.89
N VAL A 28 -5.82 -10.09 9.06
CA VAL A 28 -6.00 -11.37 9.76
C VAL A 28 -6.64 -11.13 11.13
N ASP A 29 -7.64 -11.94 11.47
CA ASP A 29 -8.28 -11.88 12.79
C ASP A 29 -7.46 -12.61 13.87
N SER A 30 -7.89 -12.52 15.13
CA SER A 30 -7.22 -13.15 16.28
C SER A 30 -7.13 -14.68 16.23
N LYS A 31 -7.87 -15.30 15.31
CA LYS A 31 -7.85 -16.76 15.08
C LYS A 31 -7.04 -17.16 13.84
N GLY A 32 -6.27 -16.20 13.27
CA GLY A 32 -5.49 -16.44 12.05
C GLY A 32 -6.31 -16.49 10.76
N ARG A 33 -7.60 -16.09 10.77
CA ARG A 33 -8.45 -16.16 9.59
C ARG A 33 -8.35 -14.88 8.77
N PRO A 34 -8.06 -14.97 7.45
CA PRO A 34 -7.99 -13.80 6.59
C PRO A 34 -9.37 -13.19 6.32
N ARG A 35 -9.40 -11.87 6.19
CA ARG A 35 -10.55 -11.07 5.74
C ARG A 35 -10.10 -10.13 4.64
N THR A 36 -10.87 -10.09 3.55
CA THR A 36 -10.57 -9.27 2.38
C THR A 36 -11.55 -8.11 2.23
N ARG A 37 -11.08 -7.03 1.62
CA ARG A 37 -11.90 -5.89 1.19
C ARG A 37 -11.21 -5.17 0.04
N VAL A 38 -11.99 -4.56 -0.84
CA VAL A 38 -11.47 -3.75 -1.93
C VAL A 38 -11.22 -2.33 -1.43
N LEU A 39 -10.03 -1.82 -1.63
CA LEU A 39 -9.58 -0.48 -1.24
C LEU A 39 -8.62 0.09 -2.28
N ILE A 40 -8.36 1.38 -2.23
CA ILE A 40 -7.48 2.08 -3.17
C ILE A 40 -6.38 2.79 -2.38
N PRO A 41 -5.27 2.13 -2.04
CA PRO A 41 -4.10 2.83 -1.52
C PRO A 41 -3.41 3.61 -2.64
N VAL A 42 -2.71 4.67 -2.25
CA VAL A 42 -1.80 5.41 -3.11
C VAL A 42 -0.36 5.16 -2.68
N TRP A 43 0.55 5.17 -3.65
CA TRP A 43 1.95 4.82 -3.43
C TRP A 43 2.86 5.99 -3.83
N GLU A 44 3.93 6.19 -3.09
CA GLU A 44 5.02 7.09 -3.41
C GLU A 44 6.36 6.39 -3.19
N VAL A 45 7.42 6.93 -3.76
CA VAL A 45 8.78 6.46 -3.51
C VAL A 45 9.52 7.49 -2.68
N VAL A 46 10.02 7.07 -1.53
CA VAL A 46 10.77 7.91 -0.60
C VAL A 46 12.14 7.26 -0.39
N ASP A 47 13.19 7.97 -0.69
CA ASP A 47 14.58 7.48 -0.57
C ASP A 47 14.80 6.11 -1.25
N GLY A 48 14.20 5.94 -2.45
CA GLY A 48 14.31 4.72 -3.25
C GLY A 48 13.51 3.52 -2.72
N ARG A 49 12.60 3.74 -1.75
CA ARG A 49 11.73 2.72 -1.17
C ARG A 49 10.26 3.06 -1.39
N PRO A 50 9.42 2.08 -1.72
CA PRO A 50 8.00 2.29 -1.83
C PRO A 50 7.39 2.55 -0.45
N LEU A 51 6.44 3.46 -0.39
CA LEU A 51 5.63 3.79 0.78
C LEU A 51 4.18 3.95 0.36
N GLY A 52 3.27 3.27 1.04
CA GLY A 52 1.84 3.34 0.75
C GLY A 52 1.07 4.14 1.79
N TRP A 53 -0.04 4.72 1.34
CA TRP A 53 -0.98 5.45 2.16
C TRP A 53 -2.40 5.00 1.82
N LEU A 54 -3.21 4.76 2.84
CA LEU A 54 -4.61 4.40 2.67
C LEU A 54 -5.51 5.30 3.50
N ALA A 55 -6.26 6.16 2.81
CA ALA A 55 -7.37 6.90 3.41
C ALA A 55 -8.56 5.95 3.59
N THR A 56 -9.09 5.82 4.81
CA THR A 56 -10.12 4.83 5.10
C THR A 56 -10.86 5.13 6.41
N TYR A 57 -12.06 4.57 6.58
CA TYR A 57 -12.73 4.54 7.88
C TYR A 57 -12.04 3.56 8.84
N ARG A 58 -11.84 3.96 10.09
CA ARG A 58 -11.29 3.10 11.15
C ARG A 58 -12.40 2.23 11.76
N THR A 59 -12.92 1.28 10.95
CA THR A 59 -13.95 0.36 11.45
C THR A 59 -13.44 -0.51 12.60
N PRO A 60 -14.31 -0.89 13.57
CA PRO A 60 -13.90 -1.69 14.73
C PRO A 60 -13.20 -3.00 14.36
N VAL A 61 -13.68 -3.68 13.31
CA VAL A 61 -13.08 -4.94 12.82
C VAL A 61 -11.68 -4.72 12.29
N LYS A 62 -11.48 -3.71 11.43
CA LYS A 62 -10.16 -3.38 10.88
C LYS A 62 -9.18 -2.96 11.98
N ALA A 63 -9.63 -2.11 12.91
CA ALA A 63 -8.82 -1.67 14.03
C ALA A 63 -8.40 -2.85 14.93
N ALA A 64 -9.30 -3.79 15.22
CA ALA A 64 -9.01 -4.97 16.02
C ALA A 64 -7.99 -5.90 15.32
N HIS A 65 -8.16 -6.13 14.00
CA HIS A 65 -7.23 -6.95 13.24
C HIS A 65 -5.82 -6.37 13.25
N LEU A 66 -5.67 -5.08 12.90
CA LEU A 66 -4.36 -4.43 12.80
C LEU A 66 -3.67 -4.26 14.15
N ARG A 67 -4.42 -4.12 15.24
CA ARG A 67 -3.86 -4.13 16.60
C ARG A 67 -3.27 -5.49 16.97
N GLY A 68 -3.90 -6.59 16.56
CA GLY A 68 -3.44 -7.95 16.83
C GLY A 68 -2.38 -8.44 15.85
N ASN A 69 -2.46 -8.00 14.60
CA ASN A 69 -1.51 -8.35 13.53
C ASN A 69 -1.43 -7.20 12.52
N PRO A 70 -0.34 -6.41 12.51
CA PRO A 70 -0.19 -5.28 11.60
C PRO A 70 0.19 -5.69 10.17
N HIS A 71 0.50 -6.97 9.92
CA HIS A 71 0.83 -7.45 8.59
C HIS A 71 -0.41 -7.49 7.70
N THR A 72 -0.29 -6.88 6.52
CA THR A 72 -1.35 -6.83 5.50
C THR A 72 -0.78 -7.21 4.14
N ASN A 73 -1.67 -7.62 3.25
CA ASN A 73 -1.34 -7.81 1.84
C ASN A 73 -2.29 -6.98 0.99
N PHE A 74 -1.76 -6.35 -0.06
CA PHE A 74 -2.53 -5.71 -1.11
C PHE A 74 -2.28 -6.42 -2.43
N SER A 75 -3.35 -6.90 -3.05
CA SER A 75 -3.29 -7.62 -4.32
C SER A 75 -4.00 -6.84 -5.42
N TYR A 76 -3.30 -6.62 -6.53
CA TYR A 76 -3.80 -6.03 -7.76
C TYR A 76 -3.81 -7.10 -8.85
N TRP A 77 -4.86 -7.14 -9.65
CA TRP A 77 -4.98 -8.05 -10.78
C TRP A 77 -5.80 -7.42 -11.90
N ALA A 78 -5.36 -7.64 -13.13
CA ALA A 78 -6.05 -7.21 -14.34
C ALA A 78 -6.32 -8.40 -15.29
N PRO A 79 -7.36 -8.33 -16.14
CA PRO A 79 -7.70 -9.40 -17.09
C PRO A 79 -6.56 -9.85 -18.02
N GLY A 80 -5.55 -9.00 -18.27
CA GLY A 80 -4.32 -9.38 -18.99
C GLY A 80 -3.30 -10.15 -18.14
N ASN A 81 -3.69 -10.65 -16.96
CA ASN A 81 -2.87 -11.35 -15.98
C ASN A 81 -1.68 -10.54 -15.39
N ASN A 82 -1.61 -9.24 -15.65
CA ASN A 82 -0.71 -8.39 -14.88
C ASN A 82 -1.17 -8.36 -13.43
N SER A 83 -0.25 -8.60 -12.50
CA SER A 83 -0.59 -8.56 -11.08
C SER A 83 0.56 -8.04 -10.22
N VAL A 84 0.18 -7.45 -9.08
CA VAL A 84 1.10 -7.01 -8.05
C VAL A 84 0.59 -7.50 -6.71
N ALA A 85 1.46 -8.15 -5.93
CA ALA A 85 1.20 -8.49 -4.54
C ALA A 85 2.18 -7.74 -3.65
N ILE A 86 1.66 -7.02 -2.67
CA ILE A 86 2.43 -6.13 -1.80
C ILE A 86 2.18 -6.55 -0.36
N ASP A 87 3.21 -7.10 0.28
CA ASP A 87 3.18 -7.44 1.70
C ASP A 87 3.69 -6.25 2.51
N THR A 88 2.89 -5.74 3.44
CA THR A 88 3.16 -4.53 4.20
C THR A 88 3.01 -4.73 5.70
N VAL A 89 3.64 -3.84 6.47
CA VAL A 89 3.26 -3.55 7.84
C VAL A 89 2.43 -2.27 7.83
N ALA A 90 1.23 -2.31 8.42
CA ALA A 90 0.30 -1.19 8.45
C ALA A 90 0.27 -0.54 9.83
N ASP A 91 0.31 0.80 9.87
CA ASP A 91 0.20 1.58 11.10
C ASP A 91 -0.77 2.75 10.93
N TRP A 92 -1.54 3.06 11.98
CA TRP A 92 -2.44 4.21 11.99
C TRP A 92 -1.65 5.50 12.25
N VAL A 93 -1.76 6.46 11.34
CA VAL A 93 -1.10 7.76 11.43
C VAL A 93 -2.15 8.85 11.22
N ASP A 94 -2.73 9.33 12.31
CA ASP A 94 -3.89 10.22 12.29
C ASP A 94 -3.56 11.69 12.61
N ASP A 95 -2.28 12.09 12.57
CA ASP A 95 -1.92 13.50 12.73
C ASP A 95 -2.37 14.36 11.54
N GLY A 96 -2.69 15.62 11.82
CA GLY A 96 -3.28 16.52 10.82
C GLY A 96 -2.36 16.83 9.63
N ALA A 97 -1.04 16.80 9.81
CA ALA A 97 -0.10 17.04 8.72
C ALA A 97 -0.10 15.87 7.74
N THR A 98 -0.07 14.64 8.25
CA THR A 98 -0.15 13.42 7.45
C THR A 98 -1.50 13.32 6.74
N LYS A 99 -2.62 13.60 7.40
CA LYS A 99 -3.94 13.60 6.75
C LYS A 99 -4.01 14.57 5.56
N ARG A 100 -3.50 15.81 5.71
CA ARG A 100 -3.41 16.79 4.62
C ARG A 100 -2.50 16.31 3.48
N LYS A 101 -1.31 15.79 3.81
CA LYS A 101 -0.39 15.21 2.81
C LYS A 101 -1.06 14.13 1.99
N VAL A 102 -1.73 13.19 2.65
CA VAL A 102 -2.40 12.06 2.00
C VAL A 102 -3.58 12.53 1.17
N TRP A 103 -4.37 13.47 1.66
CA TRP A 103 -5.46 14.10 0.90
C TRP A 103 -4.97 14.69 -0.42
N ASP A 104 -3.89 15.46 -0.37
CA ASP A 104 -3.29 16.06 -1.58
C ASP A 104 -2.65 15.01 -2.49
N LEU A 105 -2.09 13.94 -1.92
CA LEU A 105 -1.52 12.83 -2.70
C LEU A 105 -2.61 12.13 -3.50
N TYR A 106 -3.75 11.78 -2.88
CA TYR A 106 -4.90 11.21 -3.59
C TYR A 106 -5.39 12.11 -4.73
N ARG A 107 -5.49 13.42 -4.50
CA ARG A 107 -5.92 14.38 -5.52
C ARG A 107 -4.98 14.39 -6.72
N ARG A 108 -3.67 14.23 -6.51
CA ARG A 108 -2.66 14.30 -7.58
C ARG A 108 -2.49 12.98 -8.31
N THR A 109 -2.62 11.85 -7.63
CA THR A 109 -2.25 10.53 -8.15
C THR A 109 -3.45 9.68 -8.53
N SER A 110 -4.66 10.04 -8.11
CA SER A 110 -5.85 9.32 -8.54
C SER A 110 -6.00 9.40 -10.06
N PRO A 111 -6.08 8.27 -10.76
CA PRO A 111 -6.24 8.25 -12.21
C PRO A 111 -7.48 9.03 -12.63
N ARG A 112 -7.38 9.83 -13.68
CA ARG A 112 -8.52 10.53 -14.25
C ARG A 112 -9.59 9.50 -14.65
N GLY A 113 -10.82 9.68 -14.16
CA GLY A 113 -11.94 8.78 -14.43
C GLY A 113 -12.09 7.59 -13.45
N ALA A 114 -11.16 7.35 -12.55
CA ALA A 114 -11.34 6.36 -11.48
C ALA A 114 -12.31 6.82 -10.40
N GLY A 115 -12.68 8.11 -10.37
CA GLY A 115 -13.71 8.66 -9.50
C GLY A 115 -13.38 8.66 -8.00
N TYR A 116 -12.11 8.46 -7.63
CA TYR A 116 -11.71 8.39 -6.23
C TYR A 116 -11.27 9.75 -5.72
N ASP A 117 -12.26 10.62 -5.56
CA ASP A 117 -12.11 11.87 -4.83
C ASP A 117 -12.49 11.62 -3.37
N LEU A 118 -11.53 11.86 -2.45
CA LEU A 118 -11.79 11.72 -1.01
C LEU A 118 -12.92 12.63 -0.53
N GLY A 119 -13.19 13.75 -1.22
CA GLY A 119 -14.31 14.63 -0.97
C GLY A 119 -15.71 13.98 -1.12
N ASN A 120 -15.81 12.85 -1.80
CA ASN A 120 -17.05 12.05 -1.87
C ASN A 120 -17.34 11.29 -0.57
N PHE A 121 -16.37 11.12 0.32
CA PHE A 121 -16.46 10.32 1.54
C PHE A 121 -16.27 11.16 2.81
N TRP A 122 -15.41 12.18 2.77
CA TRP A 122 -15.06 13.04 3.89
C TRP A 122 -15.13 14.51 3.49
N ARG A 123 -15.51 15.36 4.43
CA ARG A 123 -15.69 16.80 4.17
C ARG A 123 -14.37 17.54 3.87
N SER A 124 -13.30 17.13 4.55
CA SER A 124 -11.99 17.74 4.45
C SER A 124 -10.92 16.82 5.05
N PRO A 125 -9.62 17.14 4.93
CA PRO A 125 -8.55 16.41 5.63
C PRO A 125 -8.70 16.40 7.16
N GLU A 126 -9.42 17.34 7.74
CA GLU A 126 -9.67 17.47 9.19
C GLU A 126 -10.91 16.66 9.64
N ASP A 127 -11.63 16.03 8.72
CA ASP A 127 -12.80 15.21 9.06
C ASP A 127 -12.42 14.14 10.11
N PRO A 128 -13.14 14.05 11.25
CA PRO A 128 -12.81 13.11 12.32
C PRO A 128 -12.96 11.64 11.91
N GLU A 129 -13.77 11.36 10.89
CA GLU A 129 -13.97 9.99 10.36
C GLU A 129 -12.91 9.60 9.31
N LEU A 130 -12.11 10.57 8.83
CA LEU A 130 -10.97 10.28 7.99
C LEU A 130 -9.82 9.75 8.84
N HIS A 131 -9.40 8.53 8.55
CA HIS A 131 -8.21 7.92 9.13
C HIS A 131 -7.23 7.52 8.04
N VAL A 132 -5.94 7.49 8.38
CA VAL A 132 -4.87 7.15 7.46
C VAL A 132 -4.09 5.96 7.99
N LEU A 133 -3.90 4.95 7.15
CA LEU A 133 -2.91 3.91 7.35
C LEU A 133 -1.66 4.23 6.53
N ARG A 134 -0.52 4.23 7.18
CA ARG A 134 0.79 4.11 6.57
C ARG A 134 1.06 2.64 6.28
N LEU A 135 1.55 2.34 5.09
CA LEU A 135 1.82 0.99 4.62
C LEU A 135 3.31 0.90 4.27
N ASP A 136 4.07 0.17 5.06
CA ASP A 136 5.50 -0.05 4.83
C ASP A 136 5.71 -1.41 4.13
N PRO A 137 5.98 -1.43 2.80
CA PRO A 137 6.22 -2.66 2.08
C PRO A 137 7.53 -3.32 2.52
N TRP A 138 7.46 -4.62 2.82
CA TRP A 138 8.65 -5.42 3.06
C TRP A 138 8.88 -6.47 1.96
N ARG A 139 7.85 -6.76 1.12
CA ARG A 139 7.96 -7.60 -0.06
C ARG A 139 6.98 -7.14 -1.14
N ILE A 140 7.46 -7.06 -2.37
CA ILE A 140 6.63 -6.77 -3.54
C ILE A 140 6.94 -7.81 -4.61
N GLN A 141 5.89 -8.41 -5.14
CA GLN A 141 5.97 -9.30 -6.29
C GLN A 141 5.18 -8.70 -7.45
N VAL A 142 5.84 -8.54 -8.59
CA VAL A 142 5.24 -8.11 -9.84
C VAL A 142 5.24 -9.29 -10.80
N ILE A 143 4.08 -9.60 -11.39
CA ILE A 143 3.93 -10.63 -12.41
C ILE A 143 3.42 -9.98 -13.69
N ARG A 144 4.18 -10.15 -14.75
CA ARG A 144 3.85 -9.67 -16.08
C ARG A 144 3.03 -10.71 -16.84
N GLY A 145 1.80 -10.36 -17.20
CA GLY A 145 0.82 -11.30 -17.75
C GLY A 145 1.20 -11.94 -19.07
N ARG A 146 1.92 -11.20 -19.96
CA ARG A 146 2.28 -11.70 -21.30
C ARG A 146 3.20 -12.93 -21.31
N ASP A 147 4.01 -13.12 -20.27
CA ASP A 147 4.98 -14.23 -20.19
C ASP A 147 5.05 -14.86 -18.78
N LEU A 148 4.19 -14.41 -17.86
CA LEU A 148 4.09 -14.83 -16.47
C LEU A 148 5.42 -14.74 -15.69
N ARG A 149 6.34 -13.89 -16.14
CA ARG A 149 7.58 -13.65 -15.43
C ARG A 149 7.30 -12.90 -14.14
N SER A 150 7.80 -13.46 -13.06
CA SER A 150 7.71 -12.89 -11.71
C SER A 150 9.02 -12.27 -11.29
N ARG A 151 8.95 -11.03 -10.80
CA ARG A 151 10.06 -10.33 -10.12
C ARG A 151 9.65 -10.02 -8.69
N ILE A 152 10.57 -10.26 -7.76
CA ILE A 152 10.32 -10.10 -6.32
C ILE A 152 11.38 -9.21 -5.72
N TRP A 153 10.96 -8.11 -5.15
CA TRP A 153 11.76 -7.27 -4.28
C TRP A 153 11.42 -7.55 -2.82
N THR A 154 12.44 -7.54 -1.96
CA THR A 154 12.28 -7.58 -0.50
C THR A 154 13.08 -6.44 0.12
N ALA A 155 12.48 -5.74 1.09
CA ALA A 155 13.20 -4.76 1.88
C ALA A 155 14.31 -5.44 2.68
N GLU A 156 15.45 -4.80 2.79
CA GLU A 156 16.47 -5.25 3.74
C GLU A 156 15.91 -5.17 5.17
N PRO A 157 16.25 -6.15 6.03
CA PRO A 157 15.86 -6.08 7.44
C PRO A 157 16.36 -4.75 8.04
N ALA A 158 15.52 -4.09 8.83
CA ALA A 158 15.90 -2.88 9.56
C ALA A 158 16.84 -3.26 10.73
N GLY A 159 18.08 -3.68 10.44
CA GLY A 159 18.95 -4.23 11.46
C GLY A 159 20.40 -4.44 11.09
N ASP A 160 21.02 -3.56 10.27
CA ASP A 160 22.48 -3.59 10.13
C ASP A 160 23.10 -2.19 9.84
N ARG A 161 22.50 -1.14 10.38
CA ARG A 161 23.11 0.21 10.33
C ARG A 161 23.87 0.60 11.59
N LEU A 162 24.38 -0.38 12.34
CA LEU A 162 25.27 -0.13 13.48
C LEU A 162 26.52 -1.01 13.34
N SER A 163 27.46 -0.62 12.50
CA SER A 163 28.92 -0.84 12.70
C SER A 163 29.70 -0.52 11.42
N VAL A 164 29.82 0.75 11.06
CA VAL A 164 31.03 1.25 10.39
C VAL A 164 31.35 2.59 11.02
N GLY A 165 32.11 2.55 12.07
CA GLY A 165 32.59 3.70 12.81
C GLY A 165 33.65 3.26 13.79
N SER A 166 34.85 2.97 13.29
CA SER A 166 36.09 2.99 14.05
C SER A 166 37.22 3.42 13.15
#